data_66bb5897299ba3aa55fcfe790ce0e6ce
#
_entry.id   66bb5897299ba3aa55fcfe790ce0e6ce
#
_cell.length_a   1.000
_cell.length_b   1.000
_cell.length_c   1.000
_cell.angle_alpha   90.00
_cell.angle_beta   90.00
_cell.angle_gamma   90.00
#
_symmetry.space_group_name_H-M   'P 1'
#
loop_
_entity.id
_entity.type
_entity.pdbx_description
1 polymer ?
#
loop_
_entity_poly.entity_id
_entity_poly.type
_entity_poly.pdbx_seq_one_letter_code
_entity_poly.pdbx_strand_id
1 'polypeptide(L)'
;MKNSIAKTLTHGEQVRFYFVDNTQLLQEIFELNNKIPLSLKLLLGKTVSVMSILSGTLKGNQRMSLQITLSNPKYKIFAEAEANGNVRGYLNERLLTAPGLEEQSMEDLIGSTAMISVIKGSDMSQFTSITDMPNQNIVDDIANYFVQSDQTPTYLHSTIQFDDQASLLSSHALFAQLLPGAPPQLLSEVKNAIKTNPEIFSKLKAEEASDNEEELRRMFGSAKVIGYSSSQFFCGCTKEMFYGMLYSLSEEEIKRSIEEDEDIEAFCHICGKTYTFQQKEIEHLL
;
A
#
# COMPACT_ATOMS: atom_id res chain seq x y z
N MET A 1 -5.95 13.77 -10.91
CA MET A 1 -4.48 13.97 -11.11
C MET A 1 -3.78 12.71 -10.66
N LYS A 2 -2.70 12.28 -11.27
CA LYS A 2 -1.92 11.13 -10.79
C LYS A 2 -1.05 11.60 -9.63
N ASN A 3 -0.98 10.83 -8.54
CA ASN A 3 -0.03 11.11 -7.47
C ASN A 3 1.39 10.92 -8.02
N SER A 4 2.25 11.93 -7.87
CA SER A 4 3.62 11.90 -8.39
C SER A 4 4.61 11.64 -7.26
N ILE A 5 5.50 10.67 -7.47
CA ILE A 5 6.61 10.36 -6.56
C ILE A 5 7.82 11.16 -7.01
N ALA A 6 8.25 12.12 -6.20
CA ALA A 6 9.52 12.82 -6.41
C ALA A 6 10.69 11.93 -5.94
N LYS A 7 11.63 11.70 -6.83
CA LYS A 7 12.85 10.90 -6.57
C LYS A 7 14.05 11.81 -6.46
N THR A 8 14.69 11.81 -5.31
CA THR A 8 15.78 12.72 -4.98
C THR A 8 16.96 11.96 -4.39
N LEU A 9 18.16 12.45 -4.60
CA LEU A 9 19.36 12.09 -3.86
C LEU A 9 19.72 13.23 -2.92
N THR A 10 20.09 12.90 -1.69
CA THR A 10 20.51 13.85 -0.64
C THR A 10 21.84 13.43 -0.03
N HIS A 11 22.41 14.25 0.88
CA HIS A 11 23.65 13.97 1.59
C HIS A 11 24.83 13.65 0.64
N GLY A 12 25.04 14.49 -0.38
CA GLY A 12 26.09 14.24 -1.37
C GLY A 12 25.85 12.99 -2.21
N GLU A 13 24.61 12.73 -2.60
CA GLU A 13 24.17 11.56 -3.37
C GLU A 13 24.33 10.21 -2.63
N GLN A 14 24.41 10.22 -1.29
CA GLN A 14 24.56 9.01 -0.48
C GLN A 14 23.24 8.42 0.02
N VAL A 15 22.14 9.19 -0.03
CA VAL A 15 20.83 8.77 0.41
C VAL A 15 19.81 8.96 -0.70
N ARG A 16 19.08 7.89 -1.07
CA ARG A 16 17.82 8.02 -1.81
C ARG A 16 16.77 8.61 -0.90
N PHE A 17 16.11 9.65 -1.34
CA PHE A 17 15.03 10.29 -0.64
C PHE A 17 13.85 10.48 -1.59
N TYR A 18 12.81 9.68 -1.42
CA TYR A 18 11.60 9.74 -2.23
C TYR A 18 10.46 10.26 -1.40
N PHE A 19 9.59 11.02 -2.04
CA PHE A 19 8.42 11.61 -1.42
C PHE A 19 7.21 11.49 -2.35
N VAL A 20 6.02 11.28 -1.78
CA VAL A 20 4.74 11.28 -2.49
C VAL A 20 3.64 11.90 -1.64
N ASP A 21 2.83 12.76 -2.26
CA ASP A 21 1.47 13.04 -1.81
C ASP A 21 0.56 11.99 -2.47
N ASN A 22 0.03 11.08 -1.67
CA ASN A 22 -0.84 9.99 -2.11
C ASN A 22 -2.28 10.15 -1.59
N THR A 23 -2.67 11.38 -1.26
CA THR A 23 -4.00 11.71 -0.74
C THR A 23 -5.10 11.20 -1.68
N GLN A 24 -5.01 11.50 -2.97
CA GLN A 24 -6.02 11.08 -3.94
C GLN A 24 -6.12 9.55 -4.06
N LEU A 25 -4.98 8.84 -4.07
CA LEU A 25 -4.95 7.39 -4.13
C LEU A 25 -5.68 6.77 -2.92
N LEU A 26 -5.41 7.27 -1.71
CA LEU A 26 -6.08 6.78 -0.51
C LEU A 26 -7.54 7.19 -0.47
N GLN A 27 -7.90 8.36 -0.99
CA GLN A 27 -9.28 8.82 -1.08
C GLN A 27 -10.12 7.85 -1.94
N GLU A 28 -9.63 7.46 -3.12
CA GLU A 28 -10.28 6.46 -3.98
C GLU A 28 -10.47 5.12 -3.24
N ILE A 29 -9.47 4.65 -2.50
CA ILE A 29 -9.57 3.39 -1.73
C ILE A 29 -10.57 3.51 -0.57
N PHE A 30 -10.61 4.65 0.14
CA PHE A 30 -11.52 4.84 1.27
C PHE A 30 -12.96 5.07 0.83
N GLU A 31 -13.20 5.64 -0.34
CA GLU A 31 -14.54 5.73 -0.95
C GLU A 31 -15.12 4.34 -1.21
N LEU A 32 -14.30 3.41 -1.69
CA LEU A 32 -14.67 2.00 -1.89
C LEU A 32 -14.89 1.25 -0.56
N ASN A 33 -14.22 1.70 0.51
CA ASN A 33 -14.25 1.11 1.85
C ASN A 33 -14.88 2.07 2.88
N ASN A 34 -15.91 2.81 2.51
CA ASN A 34 -16.46 3.91 3.32
C ASN A 34 -17.09 3.47 4.65
N LYS A 35 -17.46 2.20 4.80
CA LYS A 35 -18.13 1.65 5.99
C LYS A 35 -17.17 1.07 7.03
N ILE A 36 -15.87 1.00 6.76
CA ILE A 36 -14.92 0.44 7.73
C ILE A 36 -14.57 1.46 8.81
N PRO A 37 -14.33 1.01 10.08
CA PRO A 37 -13.96 1.88 11.17
C PRO A 37 -12.60 2.56 10.93
N LEU A 38 -12.37 3.68 11.63
CA LEU A 38 -11.16 4.50 11.47
C LEU A 38 -9.87 3.70 11.74
N SER A 39 -9.88 2.79 12.71
CA SER A 39 -8.76 1.90 13.00
C SER A 39 -8.34 1.06 11.77
N LEU A 40 -9.31 0.51 11.06
CA LEU A 40 -9.07 -0.25 9.84
C LEU A 40 -8.69 0.64 8.65
N LYS A 41 -9.27 1.84 8.54
CA LYS A 41 -8.82 2.85 7.55
C LYS A 41 -7.35 3.20 7.77
N LEU A 42 -6.91 3.36 9.02
CA LEU A 42 -5.52 3.66 9.35
C LEU A 42 -4.58 2.50 9.02
N LEU A 43 -4.97 1.25 9.32
CA LEU A 43 -4.17 0.06 8.97
C LEU A 43 -4.00 -0.07 7.45
N LEU A 44 -5.12 -0.06 6.72
CA LEU A 44 -5.11 -0.14 5.25
C LEU A 44 -4.36 1.05 4.64
N GLY A 45 -4.68 2.26 5.11
CA GLY A 45 -4.09 3.50 4.61
C GLY A 45 -2.57 3.53 4.78
N LYS A 46 -2.04 3.20 5.97
CA LYS A 46 -0.59 3.13 6.20
C LYS A 46 0.08 2.10 5.30
N THR A 47 -0.54 0.91 5.15
CA THR A 47 -0.02 -0.13 4.28
C THR A 47 0.05 0.32 2.83
N VAL A 48 -1.05 0.87 2.30
CA VAL A 48 -1.11 1.34 0.91
C VAL A 48 -0.25 2.58 0.70
N SER A 49 -0.20 3.51 1.66
CA SER A 49 0.64 4.71 1.58
C SER A 49 2.12 4.33 1.44
N VAL A 50 2.59 3.35 2.22
CA VAL A 50 3.96 2.84 2.07
C VAL A 50 4.14 2.11 0.73
N MET A 51 3.19 1.28 0.32
CA MET A 51 3.30 0.60 -0.98
C MET A 51 3.30 1.57 -2.16
N SER A 52 2.60 2.71 -2.05
CA SER A 52 2.60 3.75 -3.09
C SER A 52 3.99 4.34 -3.32
N ILE A 53 4.74 4.67 -2.26
CA ILE A 53 6.11 5.18 -2.39
C ILE A 53 7.08 4.08 -2.83
N LEU A 54 6.88 2.83 -2.40
CA LEU A 54 7.71 1.70 -2.79
C LEU A 54 7.57 1.35 -4.27
N SER A 55 6.43 1.64 -4.93
CA SER A 55 6.28 1.50 -6.38
C SER A 55 7.37 2.25 -7.14
N GLY A 56 7.80 3.42 -6.61
CA GLY A 56 8.88 4.22 -7.16
C GLY A 56 10.27 3.55 -7.13
N THR A 57 10.44 2.48 -6.35
CA THR A 57 11.69 1.71 -6.27
C THR A 57 11.76 0.56 -7.27
N LEU A 58 10.60 0.14 -7.80
CA LEU A 58 10.48 -0.98 -8.74
C LEU A 58 10.89 -0.55 -10.16
N LYS A 59 11.32 -1.53 -10.98
CA LYS A 59 11.82 -1.29 -12.34
C LYS A 59 11.25 -2.30 -13.33
N GLY A 60 11.10 -1.85 -14.57
CA GLY A 60 10.61 -2.71 -15.67
C GLY A 60 9.22 -3.27 -15.38
N ASN A 61 9.10 -4.59 -15.29
CA ASN A 61 7.87 -5.32 -14.97
C ASN A 61 7.86 -5.89 -13.54
N GLN A 62 8.66 -5.33 -12.65
CA GLN A 62 8.67 -5.75 -11.26
C GLN A 62 7.37 -5.40 -10.55
N ARG A 63 6.97 -6.29 -9.66
CA ARG A 63 5.88 -6.09 -8.69
C ARG A 63 6.35 -6.45 -7.28
N MET A 64 5.69 -5.88 -6.31
CA MET A 64 5.86 -6.19 -4.89
C MET A 64 4.49 -6.40 -4.28
N SER A 65 4.23 -7.60 -3.79
CA SER A 65 3.02 -7.95 -3.07
C SER A 65 3.36 -8.14 -1.60
N LEU A 66 2.57 -7.52 -0.73
CA LEU A 66 2.74 -7.53 0.71
C LEU A 66 1.48 -8.10 1.36
N GLN A 67 1.65 -9.08 2.23
CA GLN A 67 0.62 -9.59 3.13
C GLN A 67 1.07 -9.38 4.56
N ILE A 68 0.27 -8.67 5.34
CA ILE A 68 0.42 -8.61 6.80
C ILE A 68 -0.60 -9.56 7.40
N THR A 69 -0.11 -10.51 8.18
CA THR A 69 -0.95 -11.39 9.00
C THR A 69 -0.86 -10.89 10.44
N LEU A 70 -1.97 -10.44 11.00
CA LEU A 70 -2.03 -9.93 12.37
C LEU A 70 -1.87 -11.08 13.37
N SER A 71 -1.74 -10.77 14.67
CA SER A 71 -1.61 -11.80 15.70
C SER A 71 -2.79 -12.77 15.73
N ASN A 72 -4.00 -12.31 15.40
CA ASN A 72 -5.05 -13.24 14.99
C ASN A 72 -4.80 -13.65 13.54
N PRO A 73 -4.39 -14.90 13.26
CA PRO A 73 -3.96 -15.32 11.92
C PRO A 73 -5.07 -15.33 10.85
N LYS A 74 -6.33 -15.15 11.29
CA LYS A 74 -7.47 -14.98 10.37
C LYS A 74 -7.56 -13.55 9.82
N TYR A 75 -6.88 -12.57 10.43
CA TYR A 75 -6.92 -11.17 10.07
C TYR A 75 -5.72 -10.83 9.18
N LYS A 76 -6.01 -10.37 7.97
CA LYS A 76 -4.98 -10.11 6.97
C LYS A 76 -5.21 -8.80 6.24
N ILE A 77 -4.10 -8.14 5.94
CA ILE A 77 -4.03 -6.95 5.10
C ILE A 77 -3.20 -7.30 3.87
N PHE A 78 -3.68 -6.95 2.71
CA PHE A 78 -2.99 -7.16 1.44
C PHE A 78 -2.73 -5.82 0.77
N ALA A 79 -1.56 -5.66 0.19
CA ALA A 79 -1.26 -4.55 -0.70
C ALA A 79 -0.27 -4.98 -1.78
N GLU A 80 -0.38 -4.37 -2.95
CA GLU A 80 0.50 -4.64 -4.09
C GLU A 80 0.86 -3.35 -4.79
N ALA A 81 2.09 -3.28 -5.27
CA ALA A 81 2.60 -2.20 -6.08
C ALA A 81 3.34 -2.75 -7.31
N GLU A 82 3.19 -2.07 -8.44
CA GLU A 82 3.86 -2.38 -9.70
C GLU A 82 4.78 -1.24 -10.13
N ALA A 83 5.79 -1.55 -10.95
CA ALA A 83 6.76 -0.57 -11.43
C ALA A 83 6.15 0.55 -12.29
N ASN A 84 4.97 0.32 -12.88
CA ASN A 84 4.20 1.31 -13.62
C ASN A 84 3.45 2.31 -12.71
N GLY A 85 3.53 2.12 -11.38
CA GLY A 85 2.88 2.95 -10.38
C GLY A 85 1.47 2.51 -9.99
N ASN A 86 0.98 1.39 -10.51
CA ASN A 86 -0.27 0.81 -10.06
C ASN A 86 -0.14 0.29 -8.63
N VAL A 87 -1.08 0.68 -7.77
CA VAL A 87 -1.13 0.28 -6.36
C VAL A 87 -2.54 -0.14 -6.01
N ARG A 88 -2.65 -1.20 -5.22
CA ARG A 88 -3.92 -1.68 -4.67
C ARG A 88 -3.72 -2.22 -3.27
N GLY A 89 -4.79 -2.26 -2.48
CA GLY A 89 -4.76 -2.85 -1.16
C GLY A 89 -6.17 -3.10 -0.64
N TYR A 90 -6.32 -4.12 0.22
CA TYR A 90 -7.59 -4.48 0.81
C TYR A 90 -7.39 -5.25 2.12
N LEU A 91 -8.43 -5.27 2.93
CA LEU A 91 -8.55 -6.08 4.14
C LEU A 91 -9.34 -7.34 3.80
N ASN A 92 -8.96 -8.48 4.38
CA ASN A 92 -9.76 -9.68 4.15
C ASN A 92 -11.12 -9.62 4.90
N GLU A 93 -12.09 -10.36 4.42
CA GLU A 93 -13.46 -10.39 4.95
C GLU A 93 -13.51 -10.65 6.45
N ARG A 94 -12.66 -11.55 6.97
CA ARG A 94 -12.59 -11.88 8.41
C ARG A 94 -12.20 -10.69 9.27
N LEU A 95 -11.35 -9.82 8.76
CA LEU A 95 -10.97 -8.58 9.44
C LEU A 95 -12.07 -7.52 9.32
N LEU A 96 -12.69 -7.40 8.14
CA LEU A 96 -13.77 -6.45 7.90
C LEU A 96 -15.01 -6.71 8.75
N THR A 97 -15.30 -7.98 9.05
CA THR A 97 -16.50 -8.41 9.82
C THR A 97 -16.21 -8.69 11.30
N ALA A 98 -14.98 -8.45 11.75
CA ALA A 98 -14.58 -8.71 13.14
C ALA A 98 -15.26 -7.71 14.10
N PRO A 99 -15.86 -8.18 15.20
CA PRO A 99 -16.51 -7.31 16.18
C PRO A 99 -15.47 -6.61 17.09
N GLY A 100 -15.82 -5.42 17.59
CA GLY A 100 -15.06 -4.74 18.64
C GLY A 100 -13.72 -4.16 18.25
N LEU A 101 -13.45 -3.97 16.94
CA LEU A 101 -12.19 -3.40 16.48
C LEU A 101 -12.11 -1.87 16.64
N GLU A 102 -13.22 -1.21 16.87
CA GLU A 102 -13.34 0.24 16.99
C GLU A 102 -12.66 0.78 18.25
N GLU A 103 -12.62 -0.05 19.31
CA GLU A 103 -12.07 0.30 20.61
C GLU A 103 -10.60 -0.11 20.79
N GLN A 104 -10.03 -0.86 19.83
CA GLN A 104 -8.65 -1.35 19.91
C GLN A 104 -7.66 -0.34 19.35
N SER A 105 -6.51 -0.20 20.02
CA SER A 105 -5.38 0.52 19.44
C SER A 105 -4.82 -0.24 18.23
N MET A 106 -4.12 0.45 17.33
CA MET A 106 -3.48 -0.22 16.19
C MET A 106 -2.42 -1.23 16.64
N GLU A 107 -1.70 -0.93 17.73
CA GLU A 107 -0.69 -1.80 18.31
C GLU A 107 -1.31 -3.10 18.84
N ASP A 108 -2.42 -3.00 19.59
CA ASP A 108 -3.16 -4.18 20.08
C ASP A 108 -3.73 -5.01 18.93
N LEU A 109 -4.24 -4.35 17.90
CA LEU A 109 -4.82 -5.01 16.73
C LEU A 109 -3.77 -5.77 15.91
N ILE A 110 -2.59 -5.18 15.73
CA ILE A 110 -1.45 -5.86 15.10
C ILE A 110 -0.98 -7.01 16.00
N GLY A 111 -0.68 -6.70 17.26
CA GLY A 111 -0.24 -7.64 18.28
C GLY A 111 1.18 -8.17 18.06
N SER A 112 1.68 -8.92 19.02
CA SER A 112 3.11 -9.29 19.14
C SER A 112 3.56 -10.46 18.24
N THR A 113 2.62 -11.20 17.64
CA THR A 113 2.92 -12.36 16.77
C THR A 113 2.58 -12.10 15.30
N ALA A 114 2.36 -10.83 14.95
CA ALA A 114 2.10 -10.44 13.57
C ALA A 114 3.33 -10.66 12.67
N MET A 115 3.08 -10.93 11.38
CA MET A 115 4.13 -11.19 10.41
C MET A 115 3.85 -10.46 9.09
N ILE A 116 4.93 -10.10 8.41
CA ILE A 116 4.93 -9.56 7.05
C ILE A 116 5.47 -10.63 6.11
N SER A 117 4.71 -10.96 5.07
CA SER A 117 5.17 -11.74 3.93
C SER A 117 5.24 -10.85 2.70
N VAL A 118 6.39 -10.81 2.06
CA VAL A 118 6.63 -10.03 0.83
C VAL A 118 7.01 -10.94 -0.30
N ILE A 119 6.34 -10.79 -1.44
CA ILE A 119 6.73 -11.40 -2.72
C ILE A 119 7.19 -10.25 -3.62
N LYS A 120 8.44 -10.28 -4.07
CA LYS A 120 9.04 -9.25 -4.90
C LYS A 120 9.73 -9.87 -6.10
N GLY A 121 9.53 -9.28 -7.27
CA GLY A 121 10.18 -9.73 -8.49
C GLY A 121 9.39 -9.43 -9.75
N SER A 122 9.68 -10.17 -10.80
CA SER A 122 8.99 -10.14 -12.09
C SER A 122 8.33 -11.49 -12.37
N ASP A 123 7.64 -11.61 -13.51
CA ASP A 123 7.01 -12.87 -13.90
C ASP A 123 8.01 -14.04 -14.06
N MET A 124 9.28 -13.73 -14.34
CA MET A 124 10.32 -14.74 -14.55
C MET A 124 11.08 -15.13 -13.28
N SER A 125 11.05 -14.28 -12.24
CA SER A 125 11.81 -14.51 -11.00
C SER A 125 11.15 -13.76 -9.85
N GLN A 126 10.71 -14.49 -8.84
CA GLN A 126 10.09 -13.97 -7.64
C GLN A 126 10.79 -14.50 -6.40
N PHE A 127 10.94 -13.65 -5.40
CA PHE A 127 11.49 -13.99 -4.10
C PHE A 127 10.43 -13.75 -3.04
N THR A 128 10.26 -14.72 -2.16
CA THR A 128 9.37 -14.61 -1.00
C THR A 128 10.20 -14.49 0.26
N SER A 129 9.89 -13.52 1.09
CA SER A 129 10.51 -13.30 2.39
C SER A 129 9.43 -13.14 3.45
N ILE A 130 9.67 -13.65 4.64
CA ILE A 130 8.77 -13.50 5.80
C ILE A 130 9.58 -12.92 6.95
N THR A 131 9.05 -11.90 7.59
CA THR A 131 9.62 -11.26 8.78
C THR A 131 8.56 -11.03 9.84
N ASP A 132 8.96 -11.03 11.09
CA ASP A 132 8.13 -10.60 12.23
C ASP A 132 7.90 -9.09 12.24
N MET A 133 6.96 -8.67 13.07
CA MET A 133 6.61 -7.27 13.30
C MET A 133 6.94 -6.86 14.75
N PRO A 134 8.23 -6.72 15.11
CA PRO A 134 8.65 -6.45 16.48
C PRO A 134 8.22 -5.07 17.00
N ASN A 135 7.95 -4.12 16.09
CA ASN A 135 7.52 -2.78 16.48
C ASN A 135 5.99 -2.66 16.60
N GLN A 136 5.23 -3.66 16.20
CA GLN A 136 3.77 -3.62 16.12
C GLN A 136 3.26 -2.37 15.39
N ASN A 137 4.00 -1.96 14.38
CA ASN A 137 3.77 -0.75 13.59
C ASN A 137 4.00 -1.02 12.10
N ILE A 138 2.97 -0.79 11.28
CA ILE A 138 3.00 -1.08 9.85
C ILE A 138 4.23 -0.45 9.16
N VAL A 139 4.48 0.83 9.41
CA VAL A 139 5.51 1.59 8.69
C VAL A 139 6.91 1.19 9.15
N ASP A 140 7.11 1.09 10.45
CA ASP A 140 8.41 0.72 11.03
C ASP A 140 8.76 -0.75 10.74
N ASP A 141 7.77 -1.64 10.72
CA ASP A 141 8.01 -3.06 10.45
C ASP A 141 8.22 -3.35 8.96
N ILE A 142 7.58 -2.60 8.05
CA ILE A 142 7.95 -2.66 6.63
C ILE A 142 9.37 -2.11 6.42
N ALA A 143 9.79 -1.06 7.14
CA ALA A 143 11.19 -0.61 7.11
C ALA A 143 12.15 -1.68 7.65
N ASN A 144 11.78 -2.36 8.73
CA ASN A 144 12.54 -3.48 9.31
C ASN A 144 12.67 -4.67 8.33
N TYR A 145 11.64 -4.93 7.52
CA TYR A 145 11.72 -5.93 6.43
C TYR A 145 12.92 -5.67 5.51
N PHE A 146 13.16 -4.41 5.09
CA PHE A 146 14.31 -4.08 4.24
C PHE A 146 15.66 -4.32 4.94
N VAL A 147 15.72 -4.14 6.26
CA VAL A 147 16.92 -4.44 7.04
C VAL A 147 17.17 -5.95 7.12
N GLN A 148 16.13 -6.72 7.43
CA GLN A 148 16.24 -8.17 7.63
C GLN A 148 16.41 -8.95 6.32
N SER A 149 15.63 -8.60 5.30
CA SER A 149 15.53 -9.35 4.05
C SER A 149 16.49 -8.82 2.97
N ASP A 150 16.47 -7.51 2.73
CA ASP A 150 17.27 -6.88 1.68
C ASP A 150 18.65 -6.40 2.20
N GLN A 151 18.91 -6.51 3.51
CA GLN A 151 20.12 -6.03 4.20
C GLN A 151 20.44 -4.56 3.89
N THR A 152 19.42 -3.77 3.65
CA THR A 152 19.56 -2.37 3.26
C THR A 152 18.85 -1.48 4.28
N PRO A 153 19.60 -0.68 5.06
CA PRO A 153 19.01 0.24 6.01
C PRO A 153 18.06 1.21 5.32
N THR A 154 16.82 1.20 5.76
CA THR A 154 15.71 1.96 5.16
C THR A 154 14.92 2.65 6.25
N TYR A 155 14.52 3.89 6.00
CA TYR A 155 13.57 4.64 6.80
C TYR A 155 12.32 4.90 5.96
N LEU A 156 11.19 4.56 6.52
CA LEU A 156 9.87 4.86 5.97
C LEU A 156 9.14 5.79 6.93
N HIS A 157 8.34 6.68 6.37
CA HIS A 157 7.43 7.50 7.13
C HIS A 157 6.13 7.69 6.37
N SER A 158 5.02 7.69 7.07
CA SER A 158 3.70 7.95 6.48
C SER A 158 2.87 8.77 7.46
N THR A 159 2.29 9.85 6.93
CA THR A 159 1.30 10.67 7.63
C THR A 159 -0.05 10.49 6.97
N ILE A 160 -1.09 10.30 7.76
CA ILE A 160 -2.48 10.27 7.31
C ILE A 160 -3.28 11.10 8.28
N GLN A 161 -3.98 12.10 7.77
CA GLN A 161 -4.79 13.01 8.56
C GLN A 161 -6.26 12.88 8.16
N PHE A 162 -7.10 12.77 9.17
CA PHE A 162 -8.55 12.75 9.01
C PHE A 162 -9.16 13.97 9.72
N ASP A 163 -10.31 14.40 9.25
CA ASP A 163 -11.16 15.36 9.97
C ASP A 163 -11.95 14.68 11.09
N ASP A 164 -12.74 15.45 11.82
CA ASP A 164 -13.59 14.96 12.91
C ASP A 164 -14.71 14.02 12.43
N GLN A 165 -14.97 13.96 11.12
CA GLN A 165 -15.95 13.08 10.48
C GLN A 165 -15.31 11.83 9.88
N ALA A 166 -14.02 11.56 10.16
CA ALA A 166 -13.22 10.47 9.60
C ALA A 166 -13.11 10.52 8.06
N SER A 167 -13.19 11.72 7.45
CA SER A 167 -12.87 11.96 6.05
C SER A 167 -11.38 12.26 5.91
N LEU A 168 -10.76 11.74 4.86
CA LEU A 168 -9.33 11.93 4.61
C LEU A 168 -9.03 13.39 4.23
N LEU A 169 -8.16 14.06 4.99
CA LEU A 169 -7.66 15.39 4.67
C LEU A 169 -6.38 15.34 3.85
N SER A 170 -5.42 14.54 4.27
CA SER A 170 -4.13 14.40 3.57
C SER A 170 -3.46 13.07 3.87
N SER A 171 -2.64 12.62 2.93
CA SER A 171 -1.77 11.46 3.10
C SER A 171 -0.46 11.65 2.33
N HIS A 172 0.64 11.39 3.02
CA HIS A 172 1.98 11.50 2.45
C HIS A 172 2.82 10.30 2.86
N ALA A 173 3.73 9.90 1.99
CA ALA A 173 4.73 8.91 2.31
C ALA A 173 6.13 9.38 1.92
N LEU A 174 7.10 8.89 2.69
CA LEU A 174 8.52 9.14 2.50
C LEU A 174 9.28 7.83 2.59
N PHE A 175 10.24 7.67 1.71
CA PHE A 175 11.20 6.58 1.68
C PHE A 175 12.61 7.17 1.65
N ALA A 176 13.46 6.78 2.63
CA ALA A 176 14.87 7.09 2.62
C ALA A 176 15.69 5.81 2.77
N GLN A 177 16.68 5.64 1.91
CA GLN A 177 17.50 4.45 1.88
C GLN A 177 18.96 4.82 1.60
N LEU A 178 19.88 4.22 2.37
CA LEU A 178 21.29 4.40 2.15
C LEU A 178 21.74 3.76 0.84
N LEU A 179 22.59 4.46 0.09
CA LEU A 179 23.32 3.88 -1.02
C LEU A 179 24.54 3.11 -0.54
N PRO A 180 25.08 2.17 -1.33
CA PRO A 180 26.24 1.38 -0.97
C PRO A 180 27.42 2.26 -0.54
N GLY A 181 28.00 1.97 0.63
CA GLY A 181 29.11 2.72 1.20
C GLY A 181 28.73 3.98 1.99
N ALA A 182 27.45 4.34 2.03
CA ALA A 182 27.00 5.49 2.83
C ALA A 182 27.09 5.20 4.34
N PRO A 183 27.52 6.18 5.15
CA PRO A 183 27.58 6.03 6.61
C PRO A 183 26.19 5.77 7.20
N PRO A 184 26.01 4.78 8.11
CA PRO A 184 24.73 4.46 8.73
C PRO A 184 24.07 5.64 9.47
N GLN A 185 24.87 6.58 9.97
CA GLN A 185 24.44 7.78 10.70
C GLN A 185 23.50 8.67 9.88
N LEU A 186 23.67 8.71 8.55
CA LEU A 186 22.85 9.54 7.67
C LEU A 186 21.37 9.19 7.74
N LEU A 187 21.02 7.92 7.96
CA LEU A 187 19.62 7.54 8.11
C LEU A 187 19.02 8.08 9.41
N SER A 188 19.81 8.13 10.48
CA SER A 188 19.40 8.74 11.74
C SER A 188 19.23 10.25 11.61
N GLU A 189 20.08 10.91 10.82
CA GLU A 189 19.95 12.34 10.50
C GLU A 189 18.66 12.61 9.75
N VAL A 190 18.33 11.82 8.72
CA VAL A 190 17.06 11.92 8.00
C VAL A 190 15.87 11.74 8.96
N LYS A 191 15.88 10.69 9.78
CA LYS A 191 14.82 10.41 10.75
C LYS A 191 14.61 11.58 11.72
N ASN A 192 15.70 12.13 12.24
CA ASN A 192 15.63 13.27 13.17
C ASN A 192 15.14 14.55 12.46
N ALA A 193 15.64 14.82 11.25
CA ALA A 193 15.21 15.98 10.47
C ALA A 193 13.71 15.96 10.18
N ILE A 194 13.15 14.80 9.80
CA ILE A 194 11.71 14.64 9.56
C ILE A 194 10.91 14.81 10.85
N LYS A 195 11.37 14.26 11.96
CA LYS A 195 10.69 14.42 13.27
C LYS A 195 10.65 15.88 13.75
N THR A 196 11.70 16.63 13.50
CA THR A 196 11.81 18.03 13.95
C THR A 196 11.18 19.03 12.98
N ASN A 197 10.88 18.61 11.75
CA ASN A 197 10.27 19.47 10.72
C ASN A 197 9.06 18.77 10.07
N PRO A 198 7.98 18.50 10.83
CA PRO A 198 6.81 17.79 10.30
C PRO A 198 6.11 18.56 9.17
N GLU A 199 6.30 19.87 9.09
CA GLU A 199 5.76 20.74 8.03
C GLU A 199 6.39 20.47 6.65
N ILE A 200 7.46 19.65 6.56
CA ILE A 200 8.09 19.31 5.29
C ILE A 200 7.09 18.72 4.29
N PHE A 201 6.11 17.95 4.80
CA PHE A 201 5.09 17.33 3.96
C PHE A 201 4.16 18.33 3.26
N SER A 202 3.96 19.50 3.82
CA SER A 202 3.19 20.58 3.19
C SER A 202 4.02 21.44 2.23
N LYS A 203 5.34 21.37 2.34
CA LYS A 203 6.28 22.15 1.53
C LYS A 203 6.74 21.43 0.28
N LEU A 204 6.92 20.10 0.37
CA LEU A 204 7.31 19.30 -0.79
C LEU A 204 6.11 19.11 -1.72
N LYS A 205 6.32 19.46 -2.98
CA LYS A 205 5.30 19.35 -4.02
C LYS A 205 5.72 18.33 -5.08
N ALA A 206 4.76 17.55 -5.53
CA ALA A 206 5.03 16.41 -6.38
C ALA A 206 5.72 16.73 -7.72
N GLU A 207 5.61 17.95 -8.26
CA GLU A 207 6.08 18.28 -9.60
C GLU A 207 6.96 19.55 -9.68
N GLU A 208 7.33 20.12 -8.55
CA GLU A 208 8.17 21.34 -8.49
C GLU A 208 9.62 20.99 -8.10
N ALA A 209 10.43 20.58 -9.09
CA ALA A 209 11.80 20.11 -8.85
C ALA A 209 12.69 21.12 -8.14
N SER A 210 12.66 22.38 -8.57
CA SER A 210 13.49 23.46 -8.00
C SER A 210 13.17 23.72 -6.53
N ASP A 211 11.89 23.79 -6.19
CA ASP A 211 11.43 24.07 -4.83
C ASP A 211 11.74 22.89 -3.90
N ASN A 212 11.51 21.69 -4.37
CA ASN A 212 11.86 20.47 -3.64
C ASN A 212 13.38 20.37 -3.38
N GLU A 213 14.22 20.66 -4.38
CA GLU A 213 15.67 20.69 -4.19
C GLU A 213 16.10 21.76 -3.19
N GLU A 214 15.52 22.95 -3.24
CA GLU A 214 15.85 24.03 -2.31
C GLU A 214 15.48 23.65 -0.87
N GLU A 215 14.28 23.15 -0.65
CA GLU A 215 13.82 22.76 0.69
C GLU A 215 14.63 21.60 1.26
N LEU A 216 14.88 20.56 0.47
CA LEU A 216 15.70 19.43 0.89
C LEU A 216 17.17 19.79 1.07
N ARG A 217 17.69 20.77 0.30
CA ARG A 217 19.06 21.29 0.49
C ARG A 217 19.21 22.04 1.81
N ARG A 218 18.19 22.77 2.22
CA ARG A 218 18.17 23.43 3.54
C ARG A 218 18.23 22.41 4.68
N MET A 219 17.53 21.27 4.51
CA MET A 219 17.49 20.23 5.53
C MET A 219 18.76 19.35 5.56
N PHE A 220 19.28 18.97 4.40
CA PHE A 220 20.29 17.91 4.26
C PHE A 220 21.63 18.38 3.65
N GLY A 221 21.80 19.69 3.47
CA GLY A 221 23.02 20.28 2.88
C GLY A 221 23.12 20.11 1.37
N SER A 222 22.56 19.05 0.81
CA SER A 222 22.52 18.80 -0.65
C SER A 222 21.24 18.06 -1.05
N ALA A 223 20.72 18.39 -2.23
CA ALA A 223 19.61 17.68 -2.84
C ALA A 223 19.69 17.77 -4.37
N LYS A 224 19.30 16.70 -5.05
CA LYS A 224 19.24 16.62 -6.50
C LYS A 224 18.04 15.76 -6.88
N VAL A 225 17.05 16.35 -7.54
CA VAL A 225 15.93 15.59 -8.12
C VAL A 225 16.44 14.78 -9.31
N ILE A 226 16.22 13.48 -9.29
CA ILE A 226 16.67 12.54 -10.33
C ILE A 226 15.54 12.05 -11.23
N GLY A 227 14.30 12.44 -10.92
CA GLY A 227 13.13 12.10 -11.72
C GLY A 227 11.84 11.99 -10.93
N TYR A 228 10.80 11.65 -11.65
CA TYR A 228 9.46 11.44 -11.13
C TYR A 228 8.90 10.11 -11.61
N SER A 229 7.97 9.55 -10.85
CA SER A 229 7.12 8.45 -11.31
C SER A 229 5.71 8.63 -10.75
N SER A 230 4.71 8.11 -11.45
CA SER A 230 3.33 8.18 -10.98
C SER A 230 3.01 7.05 -10.00
N SER A 231 2.06 7.31 -9.08
CA SER A 231 1.38 6.29 -8.29
C SER A 231 -0.12 6.50 -8.41
N GLN A 232 -0.89 5.42 -8.57
CA GLN A 232 -2.33 5.48 -8.77
C GLN A 232 -3.01 4.22 -8.25
N PHE A 233 -4.24 4.35 -7.79
CA PHE A 233 -5.06 3.18 -7.51
C PHE A 233 -5.42 2.48 -8.83
N PHE A 234 -5.26 1.16 -8.85
CA PHE A 234 -5.65 0.33 -9.99
C PHE A 234 -5.98 -1.09 -9.54
N CYS A 235 -7.24 -1.45 -9.63
CA CYS A 235 -7.67 -2.82 -9.30
C CYS A 235 -7.36 -3.81 -10.41
N GLY A 236 -7.63 -3.44 -11.65
CA GLY A 236 -7.44 -4.30 -12.83
C GLY A 236 -8.44 -5.44 -12.95
N CYS A 237 -9.49 -5.50 -12.10
CA CYS A 237 -10.51 -6.54 -12.22
C CYS A 237 -11.40 -6.32 -13.44
N THR A 238 -11.79 -7.42 -14.09
CA THR A 238 -12.74 -7.43 -15.21
C THR A 238 -13.76 -8.54 -15.00
N LYS A 239 -14.89 -8.47 -15.69
CA LYS A 239 -15.94 -9.50 -15.63
C LYS A 239 -15.40 -10.87 -16.06
N GLU A 240 -14.53 -10.87 -17.08
CA GLU A 240 -13.89 -12.08 -17.62
C GLU A 240 -13.07 -12.84 -16.58
N MET A 241 -12.40 -12.13 -15.66
CA MET A 241 -11.63 -12.76 -14.57
C MET A 241 -12.53 -13.59 -13.64
N PHE A 242 -13.79 -13.19 -13.48
CA PHE A 242 -14.73 -13.87 -12.61
C PHE A 242 -15.41 -15.09 -13.27
N TYR A 243 -15.38 -15.20 -14.61
CA TYR A 243 -15.86 -16.43 -15.25
C TYR A 243 -15.14 -17.69 -14.75
N GLY A 244 -13.82 -17.59 -14.50
CA GLY A 244 -13.05 -18.70 -13.93
C GLY A 244 -13.56 -19.14 -12.54
N MET A 245 -14.15 -18.24 -11.76
CA MET A 245 -14.75 -18.57 -10.46
C MET A 245 -16.10 -19.27 -10.61
N LEU A 246 -16.87 -18.94 -11.66
CA LEU A 246 -18.16 -19.61 -11.92
C LEU A 246 -18.01 -21.10 -12.19
N TYR A 247 -16.89 -21.53 -12.81
CA TYR A 247 -16.58 -22.96 -13.00
C TYR A 247 -16.32 -23.71 -11.68
N SER A 248 -16.15 -23.01 -10.55
CA SER A 248 -16.02 -23.63 -9.24
C SER A 248 -17.35 -23.85 -8.52
N LEU A 249 -18.45 -23.31 -9.06
CA LEU A 249 -19.80 -23.55 -8.57
C LEU A 249 -20.23 -24.98 -8.95
N SER A 250 -21.05 -25.58 -8.11
CA SER A 250 -21.65 -26.88 -8.44
C SER A 250 -22.71 -26.74 -9.52
N GLU A 251 -22.93 -27.80 -10.29
CA GLU A 251 -24.04 -27.84 -11.27
C GLU A 251 -25.40 -27.57 -10.64
N GLU A 252 -25.59 -27.97 -9.37
CA GLU A 252 -26.84 -27.74 -8.62
C GLU A 252 -27.06 -26.27 -8.30
N GLU A 253 -25.98 -25.52 -7.95
CA GLU A 253 -26.06 -24.07 -7.71
C GLU A 253 -26.38 -23.32 -9.01
N ILE A 254 -25.76 -23.70 -10.11
CA ILE A 254 -26.02 -23.10 -11.43
C ILE A 254 -27.45 -23.40 -11.89
N LYS A 255 -27.91 -24.66 -11.77
CA LYS A 255 -29.28 -25.05 -12.14
C LYS A 255 -30.32 -24.30 -11.30
N ARG A 256 -30.10 -24.19 -9.99
CA ARG A 256 -31.00 -23.46 -9.11
C ARG A 256 -31.11 -21.99 -9.50
N SER A 257 -30.00 -21.30 -9.79
CA SER A 257 -29.99 -19.92 -10.25
C SER A 257 -30.80 -19.73 -11.54
N ILE A 258 -30.71 -20.69 -12.47
CA ILE A 258 -31.47 -20.66 -13.73
C ILE A 258 -32.98 -20.92 -13.47
N GLU A 259 -33.31 -21.88 -12.60
CA GLU A 259 -34.72 -22.22 -12.26
C GLU A 259 -35.42 -21.12 -11.47
N GLU A 260 -34.68 -20.41 -10.59
CA GLU A 260 -35.20 -19.35 -9.74
C GLU A 260 -35.21 -17.96 -10.42
N ASP A 261 -34.74 -17.85 -11.66
CA ASP A 261 -34.56 -16.61 -12.43
C ASP A 261 -33.65 -15.61 -11.69
N GLU A 262 -32.63 -16.10 -10.99
CA GLU A 262 -31.70 -15.28 -10.22
C GLU A 262 -30.35 -15.12 -10.95
N ASP A 263 -29.86 -13.90 -11.05
CA ASP A 263 -28.53 -13.60 -11.55
C ASP A 263 -27.46 -14.00 -10.53
N ILE A 264 -26.28 -14.46 -11.01
CA ILE A 264 -25.13 -14.73 -10.13
C ILE A 264 -24.31 -13.44 -10.02
N GLU A 265 -24.03 -13.02 -8.79
CA GLU A 265 -23.20 -11.87 -8.53
C GLU A 265 -21.81 -12.28 -8.01
N ALA A 266 -20.77 -11.71 -8.61
CA ALA A 266 -19.39 -11.81 -8.14
C ALA A 266 -18.88 -10.45 -7.69
N PHE A 267 -18.33 -10.41 -6.48
CA PHE A 267 -17.87 -9.18 -5.85
C PHE A 267 -16.33 -9.12 -5.82
N CYS A 268 -15.77 -8.00 -6.29
CA CYS A 268 -14.33 -7.78 -6.21
C CYS A 268 -13.94 -7.24 -4.82
N HIS A 269 -13.23 -8.02 -4.03
CA HIS A 269 -12.77 -7.64 -2.69
C HIS A 269 -11.78 -6.46 -2.67
N ILE A 270 -11.18 -6.11 -3.83
CA ILE A 270 -10.19 -5.03 -3.94
C ILE A 270 -10.88 -3.68 -4.16
N CYS A 271 -11.84 -3.61 -5.07
CA CYS A 271 -12.47 -2.34 -5.46
C CYS A 271 -13.97 -2.28 -5.18
N GLY A 272 -14.55 -3.30 -4.59
CA GLY A 272 -15.97 -3.33 -4.27
C GLY A 272 -16.91 -3.45 -5.48
N LYS A 273 -16.39 -3.58 -6.70
CA LYS A 273 -17.21 -3.68 -7.90
C LYS A 273 -17.93 -5.03 -7.96
N THR A 274 -19.23 -4.99 -8.16
CA THR A 274 -20.06 -6.17 -8.40
C THR A 274 -20.16 -6.43 -9.91
N TYR A 275 -20.00 -7.68 -10.29
CA TYR A 275 -20.21 -8.18 -11.64
C TYR A 275 -21.40 -9.14 -11.63
N THR A 276 -22.43 -8.82 -12.39
CA THR A 276 -23.64 -9.62 -12.51
C THR A 276 -23.56 -10.49 -13.75
N PHE A 277 -23.81 -11.78 -13.58
CA PHE A 277 -23.85 -12.80 -14.64
C PHE A 277 -25.30 -13.22 -14.84
N GLN A 278 -25.83 -12.87 -16.01
CA GLN A 278 -27.21 -13.20 -16.39
C GLN A 278 -27.31 -14.69 -16.77
N GLN A 279 -28.49 -15.25 -16.69
CA GLN A 279 -28.75 -16.66 -17.00
C GLN A 279 -28.16 -17.13 -18.33
N LYS A 280 -28.34 -16.34 -19.39
CA LYS A 280 -27.77 -16.66 -20.72
C LYS A 280 -26.26 -16.80 -20.73
N GLU A 281 -25.58 -16.16 -19.78
CA GLU A 281 -24.13 -16.22 -19.65
C GLU A 281 -23.70 -17.46 -18.86
N ILE A 282 -24.53 -17.92 -17.93
CA ILE A 282 -24.24 -19.08 -17.07
C ILE A 282 -24.77 -20.41 -17.64
N GLU A 283 -25.78 -20.41 -18.52
CA GLU A 283 -26.27 -21.59 -19.24
C GLU A 283 -25.16 -22.38 -19.95
N HIS A 284 -24.11 -21.69 -20.41
CA HIS A 284 -22.96 -22.32 -21.07
C HIS A 284 -22.00 -23.04 -20.11
N LEU A 285 -22.22 -22.95 -18.80
CA LEU A 285 -21.40 -23.60 -17.77
C LEU A 285 -21.91 -25.00 -17.41
N LEU A 286 -23.12 -25.36 -17.85
CA LEU A 286 -23.72 -26.68 -17.75
C LEU A 286 -23.39 -27.51 -18.97
#